data_2dd24f247de60a2f8a655aa463b64ea7
#
_entry.id   2dd24f247de60a2f8a655aa463b64ea7
#
_cell.length_a   1.000
_cell.length_b   1.000
_cell.length_c   1.000
_cell.angle_alpha   90.00
_cell.angle_beta   90.00
_cell.angle_gamma   90.00
#
_symmetry.space_group_name_H-M   'P 1'
#
loop_
_entity.id
_entity.type
_entity.pdbx_description
1 polymer ?
#
loop_
_entity_poly.entity_id
_entity_poly.type
_entity_poly.pdbx_seq_one_letter_code
_entity_poly.pdbx_strand_id
1 'polypeptide(L)'
;MRRILIILLCAIFALSLAACQPDKTPAAQPTPIPSDPSIQPGNDEDAPLHTFYGLSVPGQVEYLYSDDGILLFEYAYQHIQMQIADQNVSDKITLDFLSRVDSTRANADSIAQQARESYDGSTTWSAYKYHIYYSPTRVDQGVISLFGTRTTYTGGTHPDQGALSVTYDAATGEYLTLGGILNHVDNKEDVCELVLDKLEDLDYQYSLFDGYENIVKDRFNADESTDEAFYFTNSGLCFYFAPYELAPFSTGIITVEIPYSDLPGILNDAYFPDEYQPATGKLIAQSADSADTNKFAQLMELVLQPEGEEVILYSDKSVRNIKITSGSWTPDGLYFLPDYVIFSATGVSNEKAIILRMSIPDIHPDLMVSYETVDGVQNYYFLKNNETGAIALLSVE
;
A
#
# COMPACT_ATOMS: atom_id res chain seq x y z
N MET A 1 -11.30 17.79 37.53
CA MET A 1 -12.00 17.04 36.48
C MET A 1 -12.27 18.00 35.32
N ARG A 2 -11.29 18.14 34.45
CA ARG A 2 -11.39 18.96 33.23
C ARG A 2 -11.57 18.01 32.04
N ARG A 3 -12.60 18.25 31.26
CA ARG A 3 -13.01 17.42 30.13
C ARG A 3 -12.06 17.67 28.94
N ILE A 4 -11.44 16.60 28.46
CA ILE A 4 -10.63 16.56 27.25
C ILE A 4 -11.59 16.74 26.07
N LEU A 5 -11.39 17.79 25.27
CA LEU A 5 -12.09 17.99 24.01
C LEU A 5 -11.25 17.34 22.92
N ILE A 6 -11.53 16.06 22.67
CA ILE A 6 -11.01 15.35 21.48
C ILE A 6 -11.98 15.70 20.35
N ILE A 7 -11.50 16.48 19.37
CA ILE A 7 -12.28 16.70 18.14
C ILE A 7 -12.04 15.46 17.27
N LEU A 8 -12.95 14.49 17.44
CA LEU A 8 -13.02 13.32 16.58
C LEU A 8 -13.89 13.72 15.38
N LEU A 9 -13.30 13.88 14.21
CA LEU A 9 -14.06 13.95 12.96
C LEU A 9 -14.41 12.54 12.53
N CYS A 10 -15.37 11.92 13.24
CA CYS A 10 -15.97 10.67 12.81
C CYS A 10 -17.08 10.97 11.80
N ALA A 11 -16.96 10.44 10.59
CA ALA A 11 -18.09 10.31 9.68
C ALA A 11 -19.10 9.36 10.33
N ILE A 12 -20.18 9.94 10.86
CA ILE A 12 -21.29 9.21 11.48
C ILE A 12 -22.15 8.64 10.35
N PHE A 13 -22.08 7.34 10.12
CA PHE A 13 -23.15 6.61 9.46
C PHE A 13 -24.30 6.42 10.46
N ALA A 14 -25.31 7.27 10.36
CA ALA A 14 -26.55 7.10 11.11
C ALA A 14 -27.42 6.04 10.42
N LEU A 15 -27.49 4.84 10.99
CA LEU A 15 -28.54 3.88 10.69
C LEU A 15 -29.86 4.40 11.29
N SER A 16 -30.76 4.86 10.46
CA SER A 16 -32.16 5.08 10.82
C SER A 16 -32.93 3.77 10.68
N LEU A 17 -33.16 3.10 11.80
CA LEU A 17 -34.14 2.03 11.92
C LEU A 17 -35.56 2.63 11.94
N ALA A 18 -36.24 2.57 10.79
CA ALA A 18 -37.68 2.75 10.72
C ALA A 18 -38.35 1.38 10.72
N ALA A 19 -39.01 1.06 11.81
CA ALA A 19 -39.87 -0.11 11.90
C ALA A 19 -41.18 0.17 11.10
N CYS A 20 -41.46 -0.63 10.08
CA CYS A 20 -42.78 -0.84 9.51
C CYS A 20 -43.11 -2.32 9.47
N GLN A 21 -44.25 -2.66 10.04
CA GLN A 21 -44.83 -4.01 10.05
C GLN A 21 -45.30 -4.44 8.64
N PRO A 22 -45.37 -5.75 8.37
CA PRO A 22 -45.63 -6.25 7.03
C PRO A 22 -47.11 -6.43 6.74
N ASP A 23 -47.57 -5.88 5.63
CA ASP A 23 -48.79 -6.31 4.98
C ASP A 23 -48.53 -7.53 4.07
N LYS A 24 -49.32 -8.58 4.30
CA LYS A 24 -49.25 -9.83 3.55
C LYS A 24 -49.96 -9.72 2.23
N THR A 25 -49.22 -9.75 1.14
CA THR A 25 -49.76 -10.08 -0.19
C THR A 25 -48.94 -11.21 -0.79
N PRO A 26 -49.57 -12.24 -1.43
CA PRO A 26 -48.85 -13.45 -1.85
C PRO A 26 -47.92 -13.18 -3.04
N ALA A 27 -46.72 -13.70 -2.95
CA ALA A 27 -45.71 -13.62 -4.01
C ALA A 27 -46.11 -14.45 -5.25
N ALA A 28 -46.09 -13.80 -6.39
CA ALA A 28 -46.17 -14.48 -7.70
C ALA A 28 -44.84 -15.20 -7.98
N GLN A 29 -44.93 -16.46 -8.42
CA GLN A 29 -43.74 -17.24 -8.82
C GLN A 29 -43.08 -16.60 -10.05
N PRO A 30 -41.75 -16.54 -10.11
CA PRO A 30 -41.03 -16.12 -11.30
C PRO A 30 -41.09 -17.24 -12.37
N THR A 31 -41.54 -16.89 -13.57
CA THR A 31 -41.45 -17.68 -14.77
C THR A 31 -39.99 -17.88 -15.20
N PRO A 32 -39.57 -19.09 -15.64
CA PRO A 32 -38.22 -19.28 -16.13
C PRO A 32 -37.99 -18.54 -17.46
N ILE A 33 -36.90 -17.78 -17.50
CA ILE A 33 -36.40 -17.16 -18.75
C ILE A 33 -35.82 -18.26 -19.63
N PRO A 34 -36.16 -18.34 -20.92
CA PRO A 34 -35.56 -19.31 -21.83
C PRO A 34 -34.09 -18.98 -22.06
N SER A 35 -33.21 -19.94 -21.86
CA SER A 35 -31.81 -19.88 -22.25
C SER A 35 -31.67 -19.89 -23.77
N ASP A 36 -31.13 -18.82 -24.33
CA ASP A 36 -30.73 -18.75 -25.74
C ASP A 36 -29.36 -19.44 -25.92
N PRO A 37 -29.25 -20.49 -26.75
CA PRO A 37 -28.02 -21.27 -26.88
C PRO A 37 -27.15 -20.83 -28.07
N SER A 38 -26.89 -19.53 -28.24
CA SER A 38 -26.07 -19.06 -29.35
C SER A 38 -25.10 -17.93 -29.02
N ILE A 39 -24.32 -18.08 -27.95
CA ILE A 39 -23.07 -17.34 -27.84
C ILE A 39 -21.94 -18.37 -27.82
N GLN A 40 -21.35 -18.63 -28.99
CA GLN A 40 -20.04 -19.27 -29.04
C GLN A 40 -18.99 -18.30 -28.54
N PRO A 41 -18.06 -18.73 -27.65
CA PRO A 41 -16.93 -17.88 -27.28
C PRO A 41 -16.05 -17.67 -28.51
N GLY A 42 -15.87 -16.41 -28.90
CA GLY A 42 -14.89 -16.02 -29.90
C GLY A 42 -13.49 -16.37 -29.36
N ASN A 43 -12.65 -16.86 -30.27
CA ASN A 43 -11.21 -17.01 -30.02
C ASN A 43 -10.57 -15.61 -29.89
N ASP A 44 -10.65 -15.01 -28.72
CA ASP A 44 -9.84 -13.84 -28.38
C ASP A 44 -8.53 -14.36 -27.75
N GLU A 45 -7.45 -14.19 -28.49
CA GLU A 45 -6.07 -14.48 -28.06
C GLU A 45 -5.54 -13.50 -26.98
N ASP A 46 -6.40 -12.70 -26.37
CA ASP A 46 -6.05 -11.97 -25.15
C ASP A 46 -6.39 -12.85 -23.95
N ALA A 47 -5.35 -13.44 -23.37
CA ALA A 47 -5.47 -14.19 -22.13
C ALA A 47 -6.27 -13.35 -21.10
N PRO A 48 -7.27 -13.93 -20.41
CA PRO A 48 -8.07 -13.18 -19.46
C PRO A 48 -7.12 -12.53 -18.45
N LEU A 49 -7.21 -11.20 -18.33
CA LEU A 49 -6.60 -10.49 -17.19
C LEU A 49 -7.14 -11.18 -15.94
N HIS A 50 -6.28 -11.95 -15.30
CA HIS A 50 -6.60 -12.68 -14.09
C HIS A 50 -7.22 -11.74 -13.06
N THR A 51 -7.89 -12.31 -12.07
CA THR A 51 -8.64 -11.62 -11.03
C THR A 51 -8.05 -10.25 -10.67
N PHE A 52 -8.91 -9.24 -10.62
CA PHE A 52 -8.51 -7.86 -10.43
C PHE A 52 -8.23 -7.61 -8.93
N TYR A 53 -7.03 -7.24 -8.60
CA TYR A 53 -6.61 -6.88 -7.25
C TYR A 53 -6.22 -5.41 -7.20
N GLY A 54 -6.67 -4.70 -6.16
CA GLY A 54 -6.28 -3.33 -5.91
C GLY A 54 -6.30 -3.02 -4.43
N LEU A 55 -5.36 -2.18 -4.00
CA LEU A 55 -5.17 -1.77 -2.63
C LEU A 55 -4.79 -0.30 -2.57
N SER A 56 -5.45 0.45 -1.70
CA SER A 56 -5.06 1.80 -1.30
C SER A 56 -4.77 1.87 0.19
N VAL A 57 -3.90 2.80 0.57
CA VAL A 57 -3.48 3.05 1.95
C VAL A 57 -3.71 4.51 2.34
N PRO A 58 -4.99 4.94 2.50
CA PRO A 58 -5.31 6.31 2.87
C PRO A 58 -4.73 6.66 4.24
N GLY A 59 -4.07 7.83 4.31
CA GLY A 59 -3.46 8.34 5.54
C GLY A 59 -4.47 8.97 6.48
N GLN A 60 -4.17 8.90 7.77
CA GLN A 60 -4.86 9.57 8.86
C GLN A 60 -3.84 10.31 9.72
N VAL A 61 -4.19 11.50 10.22
CA VAL A 61 -3.32 12.27 11.12
C VAL A 61 -4.13 12.78 12.30
N GLU A 62 -3.60 12.57 13.50
CA GLU A 62 -4.16 13.07 14.76
C GLU A 62 -3.18 14.04 15.41
N TYR A 63 -3.70 15.10 15.98
CA TYR A 63 -2.91 16.16 16.58
C TYR A 63 -3.26 16.36 18.06
N LEU A 64 -2.25 16.60 18.88
CA LEU A 64 -2.39 17.00 20.26
C LEU A 64 -1.83 18.43 20.43
N TYR A 65 -2.65 19.33 20.96
CA TYR A 65 -2.26 20.70 21.25
C TYR A 65 -2.24 20.97 22.76
N SER A 66 -1.41 21.93 23.17
CA SER A 66 -1.41 22.51 24.52
C SER A 66 -2.63 23.43 24.71
N ASP A 67 -2.85 23.91 25.94
CA ASP A 67 -3.92 24.86 26.28
C ASP A 67 -3.75 26.23 25.56
N ASP A 68 -2.53 26.59 25.20
CA ASP A 68 -2.16 27.81 24.47
C ASP A 68 -2.03 27.63 22.95
N GLY A 69 -2.46 26.46 22.43
CA GLY A 69 -2.56 26.18 21.00
C GLY A 69 -1.28 25.73 20.31
N ILE A 70 -0.24 25.40 21.06
CA ILE A 70 1.01 24.87 20.52
C ILE A 70 0.84 23.37 20.19
N LEU A 71 1.26 22.93 18.99
CA LEU A 71 1.28 21.52 18.62
C LEU A 71 2.30 20.78 19.49
N LEU A 72 1.82 19.80 20.27
CA LEU A 72 2.67 18.99 21.14
C LEU A 72 3.07 17.67 20.51
N PHE A 73 2.12 17.03 19.81
CA PHE A 73 2.33 15.70 19.24
C PHE A 73 1.50 15.50 17.96
N GLU A 74 2.07 14.76 17.05
CA GLU A 74 1.44 14.35 15.78
C GLU A 74 1.55 12.83 15.64
N TYR A 75 0.41 12.17 15.43
CA TYR A 75 0.32 10.74 15.12
C TYR A 75 -0.21 10.56 13.71
N ALA A 76 0.64 10.05 12.82
CA ALA A 76 0.24 9.72 11.46
C ALA A 76 0.26 8.19 11.25
N TYR A 77 -0.81 7.66 10.67
CA TYR A 77 -0.98 6.25 10.39
C TYR A 77 -1.87 6.05 9.17
N GLN A 78 -2.00 4.82 8.71
CA GLN A 78 -2.79 4.50 7.52
C GLN A 78 -3.81 3.41 7.82
N HIS A 79 -4.91 3.45 7.10
CA HIS A 79 -5.81 2.33 6.91
C HIS A 79 -5.52 1.65 5.58
N ILE A 80 -6.10 0.48 5.36
CA ILE A 80 -6.12 -0.12 4.03
C ILE A 80 -7.55 -0.21 3.52
N GLN A 81 -7.69 -0.05 2.22
CA GLN A 81 -8.89 -0.39 1.48
C GLN A 81 -8.48 -1.31 0.34
N MET A 82 -9.16 -2.43 0.23
CA MET A 82 -8.88 -3.40 -0.81
C MET A 82 -10.12 -3.70 -1.61
N GLN A 83 -9.89 -4.05 -2.87
CA GLN A 83 -10.89 -4.68 -3.70
C GLN A 83 -10.27 -5.91 -4.35
N ILE A 84 -10.74 -7.07 -3.93
CA ILE A 84 -10.37 -8.40 -4.44
C ILE A 84 -11.66 -9.18 -4.69
N ALA A 85 -11.56 -10.27 -5.45
CA ALA A 85 -12.76 -11.02 -5.88
C ALA A 85 -13.58 -11.61 -4.72
N ASP A 86 -12.91 -12.01 -3.63
CA ASP A 86 -13.56 -12.55 -2.43
C ASP A 86 -13.63 -11.51 -1.30
N GLN A 87 -14.83 -11.02 -1.00
CA GLN A 87 -15.06 -10.03 0.04
C GLN A 87 -14.68 -10.54 1.44
N ASN A 88 -14.86 -11.83 1.73
CA ASN A 88 -14.49 -12.37 3.05
C ASN A 88 -12.97 -12.33 3.26
N VAL A 89 -12.20 -12.60 2.20
CA VAL A 89 -10.73 -12.49 2.22
C VAL A 89 -10.32 -11.04 2.40
N SER A 90 -10.94 -10.10 1.67
CA SER A 90 -10.73 -8.65 1.84
C SER A 90 -11.00 -8.19 3.27
N ASP A 91 -12.14 -8.58 3.84
CA ASP A 91 -12.53 -8.22 5.19
C ASP A 91 -11.54 -8.78 6.24
N LYS A 92 -11.09 -10.02 6.05
CA LYS A 92 -10.12 -10.67 6.94
C LYS A 92 -8.79 -9.93 6.97
N ILE A 93 -8.22 -9.63 5.80
CA ILE A 93 -6.98 -8.86 5.71
C ILE A 93 -7.16 -7.46 6.31
N THR A 94 -8.26 -6.79 6.01
CA THR A 94 -8.56 -5.46 6.55
C THR A 94 -8.63 -5.47 8.07
N LEU A 95 -9.30 -6.45 8.66
CA LEU A 95 -9.42 -6.57 10.12
C LEU A 95 -8.08 -6.87 10.80
N ASP A 96 -7.25 -7.76 10.22
CA ASP A 96 -5.91 -8.04 10.76
C ASP A 96 -5.03 -6.78 10.67
N PHE A 97 -5.03 -6.09 9.54
CA PHE A 97 -4.26 -4.86 9.38
C PHE A 97 -4.69 -3.77 10.38
N LEU A 98 -6.00 -3.57 10.56
CA LEU A 98 -6.52 -2.63 11.57
C LEU A 98 -6.08 -3.00 12.99
N SER A 99 -6.09 -4.29 13.32
CA SER A 99 -5.60 -4.78 14.62
C SER A 99 -4.12 -4.46 14.84
N ARG A 100 -3.29 -4.55 13.78
CA ARG A 100 -1.87 -4.15 13.83
C ARG A 100 -1.71 -2.65 14.03
N VAL A 101 -2.47 -1.83 13.32
CA VAL A 101 -2.50 -0.37 13.52
C VAL A 101 -2.93 -0.04 14.95
N ASP A 102 -3.99 -0.66 15.47
CA ASP A 102 -4.46 -0.45 16.83
C ASP A 102 -3.42 -0.85 17.88
N SER A 103 -2.61 -1.88 17.62
CA SER A 103 -1.50 -2.26 18.51
C SER A 103 -0.44 -1.16 18.68
N THR A 104 -0.30 -0.28 17.67
CA THR A 104 0.62 0.86 17.74
C THR A 104 0.07 2.05 18.52
N ARG A 105 -1.25 2.09 18.76
CA ARG A 105 -1.94 3.18 19.48
C ARG A 105 -1.40 3.38 20.89
N ALA A 106 -1.09 2.32 21.61
CA ALA A 106 -0.54 2.42 22.97
C ALA A 106 0.81 3.15 22.99
N ASN A 107 1.65 2.97 21.95
CA ASN A 107 2.89 3.70 21.80
C ASN A 107 2.62 5.17 21.48
N ALA A 108 1.69 5.47 20.59
CA ALA A 108 1.29 6.84 20.28
C ALA A 108 0.77 7.58 21.52
N ASP A 109 -0.09 6.95 22.32
CA ASP A 109 -0.63 7.52 23.57
C ASP A 109 0.47 7.78 24.60
N SER A 110 1.44 6.88 24.72
CA SER A 110 2.60 7.04 25.61
C SER A 110 3.46 8.25 25.19
N ILE A 111 3.74 8.39 23.89
CA ILE A 111 4.52 9.53 23.35
C ILE A 111 3.73 10.84 23.51
N ALA A 112 2.43 10.82 23.26
CA ALA A 112 1.56 11.97 23.49
C ALA A 112 1.56 12.44 24.95
N GLN A 113 1.54 11.50 25.91
CA GLN A 113 1.66 11.82 27.32
C GLN A 113 3.03 12.41 27.64
N GLN A 114 4.12 11.80 27.14
CA GLN A 114 5.47 12.31 27.32
C GLN A 114 5.61 13.74 26.77
N ALA A 115 5.01 14.05 25.62
CA ALA A 115 5.00 15.38 25.05
C ALA A 115 4.32 16.40 25.97
N ARG A 116 3.19 16.04 26.60
CA ARG A 116 2.51 16.91 27.59
C ARG A 116 3.36 17.17 28.82
N GLU A 117 4.04 16.14 29.33
CA GLU A 117 4.87 16.24 30.53
C GLU A 117 6.16 17.00 30.28
N SER A 118 6.70 16.93 29.06
CA SER A 118 7.96 17.60 28.68
C SER A 118 7.78 19.04 28.22
N TYR A 119 6.56 19.46 27.87
CA TYR A 119 6.30 20.81 27.40
C TYR A 119 6.36 21.82 28.57
N ASP A 120 7.28 22.76 28.47
CA ASP A 120 7.57 23.76 29.47
C ASP A 120 7.08 25.20 29.13
N GLY A 121 6.29 25.34 28.07
CA GLY A 121 5.83 26.61 27.52
C GLY A 121 6.88 27.32 26.64
N SER A 122 7.95 26.63 26.25
CA SER A 122 9.01 27.17 25.40
C SER A 122 8.52 27.45 23.96
N THR A 123 8.93 28.60 23.42
CA THR A 123 8.72 28.98 22.03
C THR A 123 9.61 28.19 21.05
N THR A 124 10.60 27.47 21.58
CA THR A 124 11.49 26.59 20.81
C THR A 124 11.06 25.13 20.82
N TRP A 125 9.85 24.84 21.33
CA TRP A 125 9.29 23.51 21.34
C TRP A 125 9.19 22.93 19.93
N SER A 126 9.62 21.68 19.75
CA SER A 126 9.40 20.88 18.55
C SER A 126 8.43 19.75 18.86
N ALA A 127 7.33 19.68 18.12
CA ALA A 127 6.32 18.66 18.34
C ALA A 127 6.90 17.25 18.23
N TYR A 128 6.51 16.40 19.18
CA TYR A 128 6.82 14.98 19.10
C TYR A 128 6.04 14.34 17.96
N LYS A 129 6.58 13.27 17.36
CA LYS A 129 5.97 12.60 16.21
C LYS A 129 6.04 11.09 16.35
N TYR A 130 4.97 10.45 15.94
CA TYR A 130 4.94 9.00 15.74
C TYR A 130 4.21 8.72 14.43
N HIS A 131 4.97 8.38 13.40
CA HIS A 131 4.46 8.19 12.05
C HIS A 131 4.71 6.75 11.62
N ILE A 132 3.68 6.14 11.03
CA ILE A 132 3.75 4.81 10.44
C ILE A 132 3.14 4.90 9.05
N TYR A 133 3.95 4.60 8.04
CA TYR A 133 3.53 4.59 6.65
C TYR A 133 3.84 3.25 6.01
N TYR A 134 2.86 2.69 5.33
CA TYR A 134 2.99 1.49 4.52
C TYR A 134 2.88 1.83 3.04
N SER A 135 3.67 1.15 2.22
CA SER A 135 3.61 1.18 0.76
C SER A 135 3.29 -0.21 0.25
N PRO A 136 2.24 -0.38 -0.58
CA PRO A 136 2.05 -1.62 -1.30
C PRO A 136 3.26 -1.93 -2.19
N THR A 137 3.85 -3.10 -2.04
CA THR A 137 5.03 -3.53 -2.79
C THR A 137 4.70 -4.55 -3.87
N ARG A 138 3.77 -5.49 -3.56
CA ARG A 138 3.20 -6.42 -4.51
C ARG A 138 1.73 -6.69 -4.16
N VAL A 139 0.85 -6.58 -5.14
CA VAL A 139 -0.60 -6.79 -5.00
C VAL A 139 -1.07 -7.59 -6.21
N ASP A 140 -1.26 -8.89 -6.03
CA ASP A 140 -1.74 -9.80 -7.07
C ASP A 140 -2.51 -10.98 -6.48
N GLN A 141 -2.81 -12.01 -7.27
CA GLN A 141 -3.56 -13.19 -6.82
C GLN A 141 -2.79 -14.08 -5.85
N GLY A 142 -1.46 -14.01 -5.80
CA GLY A 142 -0.62 -14.79 -4.88
C GLY A 142 -0.47 -14.10 -3.53
N VAL A 143 -0.14 -12.80 -3.53
CA VAL A 143 0.16 -12.07 -2.31
C VAL A 143 -0.37 -10.63 -2.32
N ILE A 144 -0.70 -10.14 -1.12
CA ILE A 144 -0.86 -8.72 -0.78
C ILE A 144 0.28 -8.36 0.17
N SER A 145 1.29 -7.67 -0.30
CA SER A 145 2.50 -7.36 0.46
C SER A 145 2.72 -5.86 0.57
N LEU A 146 3.01 -5.42 1.81
CA LEU A 146 3.28 -4.03 2.13
C LEU A 146 4.60 -3.94 2.91
N PHE A 147 5.40 -2.94 2.57
CA PHE A 147 6.56 -2.52 3.35
C PHE A 147 6.26 -1.17 3.98
N GLY A 148 6.65 -0.98 5.24
CA GLY A 148 6.37 0.22 5.97
C GLY A 148 7.59 0.79 6.70
N THR A 149 7.49 2.07 7.04
CA THR A 149 8.45 2.77 7.88
C THR A 149 7.77 3.34 9.09
N ARG A 150 8.47 3.30 10.23
CA ARG A 150 8.08 3.95 11.46
C ARG A 150 9.09 5.04 11.79
N THR A 151 8.60 6.24 12.04
CA THR A 151 9.41 7.36 12.51
C THR A 151 8.93 7.82 13.87
N THR A 152 9.84 7.89 14.84
CA THR A 152 9.54 8.37 16.19
C THR A 152 10.45 9.55 16.51
N TYR A 153 9.87 10.69 16.89
CA TYR A 153 10.62 11.87 17.35
C TYR A 153 10.08 12.34 18.69
N THR A 154 10.94 12.31 19.69
CA THR A 154 10.63 12.74 21.07
C THR A 154 11.59 13.84 21.57
N GLY A 155 12.08 14.66 20.66
CA GLY A 155 13.14 15.63 20.89
C GLY A 155 14.52 15.06 20.57
N GLY A 156 15.51 15.91 20.44
CA GLY A 156 16.87 15.51 20.09
C GLY A 156 17.28 15.92 18.67
N THR A 157 18.40 15.36 18.19
CA THR A 157 19.04 15.78 16.94
C THR A 157 18.44 15.16 15.69
N HIS A 158 17.86 13.96 15.81
CA HIS A 158 17.21 13.24 14.70
C HIS A 158 16.12 12.31 15.23
N PRO A 159 15.13 11.97 14.42
CA PRO A 159 14.15 10.95 14.75
C PRO A 159 14.79 9.55 14.80
N ASP A 160 14.16 8.64 15.54
CA ASP A 160 14.37 7.21 15.42
C ASP A 160 13.58 6.67 14.23
N GLN A 161 14.15 5.70 13.50
CA GLN A 161 13.57 5.08 12.35
C GLN A 161 13.54 3.56 12.51
N GLY A 162 12.44 2.95 12.10
CA GLY A 162 12.27 1.50 12.03
C GLY A 162 11.59 1.09 10.73
N ALA A 163 11.74 -0.17 10.39
CA ALA A 163 11.05 -0.79 9.27
C ALA A 163 10.07 -1.83 9.78
N LEU A 164 9.03 -2.08 9.00
CA LEU A 164 8.01 -3.09 9.28
C LEU A 164 7.44 -3.58 7.94
N SER A 165 6.86 -4.76 7.95
CA SER A 165 6.17 -5.31 6.79
C SER A 165 4.96 -6.11 7.20
N VAL A 166 4.08 -6.31 6.26
CA VAL A 166 2.96 -7.22 6.40
C VAL A 166 2.65 -7.85 5.06
N THR A 167 2.49 -9.16 5.06
CA THR A 167 2.22 -9.92 3.85
C THR A 167 1.10 -10.90 4.11
N TYR A 168 0.14 -10.97 3.20
CA TYR A 168 -1.01 -11.86 3.25
C TYR A 168 -1.05 -12.74 2.01
N ASP A 169 -1.51 -13.96 2.17
CA ASP A 169 -1.96 -14.81 1.08
C ASP A 169 -3.24 -14.20 0.48
N ALA A 170 -3.20 -13.87 -0.79
CA ALA A 170 -4.30 -13.17 -1.46
C ALA A 170 -5.53 -14.06 -1.71
N ALA A 171 -5.38 -15.39 -1.65
CA ALA A 171 -6.48 -16.33 -1.82
C ALA A 171 -7.21 -16.64 -0.51
N THR A 172 -6.51 -16.62 0.63
CA THR A 172 -7.05 -17.02 1.93
C THR A 172 -7.17 -15.89 2.94
N GLY A 173 -6.45 -14.79 2.73
CA GLY A 173 -6.33 -13.67 3.66
C GLY A 173 -5.53 -13.99 4.92
N GLU A 174 -4.80 -15.12 4.94
CA GLU A 174 -3.92 -15.46 6.06
C GLU A 174 -2.66 -14.58 6.03
N TYR A 175 -2.22 -14.16 7.23
CA TYR A 175 -0.91 -13.55 7.39
C TYR A 175 0.19 -14.58 7.07
N LEU A 176 1.18 -14.17 6.28
CA LEU A 176 2.27 -15.03 5.86
C LEU A 176 3.51 -14.79 6.70
N THR A 177 4.04 -15.87 7.27
CA THR A 177 5.35 -15.91 7.92
C THR A 177 6.41 -16.41 6.93
N LEU A 178 7.70 -16.13 7.19
CA LEU A 178 8.79 -16.63 6.33
C LEU A 178 8.73 -18.17 6.21
N GLY A 179 8.57 -18.88 7.32
CA GLY A 179 8.43 -20.34 7.30
C GLY A 179 7.23 -20.83 6.50
N GLY A 180 6.13 -20.03 6.47
CA GLY A 180 4.89 -20.37 5.76
C GLY A 180 4.98 -20.21 4.24
N ILE A 181 5.90 -19.38 3.74
CA ILE A 181 6.09 -19.16 2.29
C ILE A 181 7.13 -20.09 1.67
N LEU A 182 7.94 -20.79 2.47
CA LEU A 182 8.97 -21.70 1.98
C LEU A 182 8.42 -23.10 1.74
N ASN A 183 9.02 -23.84 0.80
CA ASN A 183 8.68 -25.24 0.55
C ASN A 183 8.94 -26.14 1.76
N HIS A 184 10.04 -25.87 2.47
CA HIS A 184 10.44 -26.55 3.70
C HIS A 184 11.00 -25.54 4.71
N VAL A 185 10.81 -25.78 6.00
CA VAL A 185 11.36 -24.91 7.04
C VAL A 185 12.89 -24.83 6.99
N ASP A 186 13.57 -25.92 6.56
CA ASP A 186 15.02 -25.96 6.41
C ASP A 186 15.54 -25.00 5.33
N ASN A 187 14.69 -24.58 4.39
CA ASN A 187 15.06 -23.56 3.39
C ASN A 187 15.28 -22.15 4.00
N LYS A 188 15.02 -21.94 5.29
CA LYS A 188 15.44 -20.70 5.99
C LYS A 188 16.98 -20.53 5.94
N GLU A 189 17.75 -21.63 6.02
CA GLU A 189 19.21 -21.61 5.90
C GLU A 189 19.64 -21.20 4.49
N ASP A 190 19.00 -21.76 3.45
CA ASP A 190 19.27 -21.40 2.05
C ASP A 190 19.00 -19.91 1.80
N VAL A 191 17.87 -19.40 2.32
CA VAL A 191 17.53 -17.98 2.22
C VAL A 191 18.53 -17.10 2.97
N CYS A 192 18.97 -17.52 4.15
CA CYS A 192 19.99 -16.81 4.93
C CYS A 192 21.31 -16.68 4.15
N GLU A 193 21.75 -17.76 3.47
CA GLU A 193 22.94 -17.71 2.63
C GLU A 193 22.78 -16.75 1.47
N LEU A 194 21.64 -16.76 0.76
CA LEU A 194 21.35 -15.81 -0.31
C LEU A 194 21.34 -14.36 0.17
N VAL A 195 20.79 -14.08 1.37
CA VAL A 195 20.85 -12.74 1.96
C VAL A 195 22.27 -12.32 2.27
N LEU A 196 23.10 -13.21 2.82
CA LEU A 196 24.50 -12.93 3.13
C LEU A 196 25.30 -12.63 1.87
N ASP A 197 25.14 -13.43 0.81
CA ASP A 197 25.81 -13.21 -0.48
C ASP A 197 25.47 -11.83 -1.06
N LYS A 198 24.18 -11.42 -1.00
CA LYS A 198 23.77 -10.09 -1.45
C LYS A 198 24.31 -8.96 -0.57
N LEU A 199 24.39 -9.16 0.74
CA LEU A 199 24.97 -8.17 1.67
C LEU A 199 26.47 -8.01 1.45
N GLU A 200 27.21 -9.07 1.12
CA GLU A 200 28.64 -8.98 0.77
C GLU A 200 28.84 -8.10 -0.47
N ASP A 201 28.00 -8.26 -1.49
CA ASP A 201 28.03 -7.40 -2.69
C ASP A 201 27.74 -5.92 -2.36
N LEU A 202 26.95 -5.66 -1.32
CA LEU A 202 26.51 -4.33 -0.90
C LEU A 202 27.37 -3.70 0.20
N ASP A 203 28.32 -4.44 0.81
CA ASP A 203 29.14 -3.95 1.94
C ASP A 203 29.86 -2.64 1.60
N TYR A 204 30.42 -2.52 0.41
CA TYR A 204 31.06 -1.30 -0.05
C TYR A 204 30.12 -0.08 -0.05
N GLN A 205 28.84 -0.29 -0.33
CA GLN A 205 27.83 0.76 -0.38
C GLN A 205 27.36 1.17 1.03
N TYR A 206 27.18 0.20 1.92
CA TYR A 206 26.53 0.41 3.20
C TYR A 206 27.48 0.55 4.39
N SER A 207 28.76 0.23 4.22
CA SER A 207 29.75 0.22 5.32
C SER A 207 29.26 -0.63 6.50
N LEU A 208 28.99 -1.92 6.22
CA LEU A 208 28.46 -2.86 7.21
C LEU A 208 29.42 -2.99 8.41
N PHE A 209 28.88 -3.28 9.58
CA PHE A 209 29.68 -3.50 10.78
C PHE A 209 30.47 -4.82 10.69
N ASP A 210 31.67 -4.86 11.29
CA ASP A 210 32.42 -6.11 11.43
C ASP A 210 31.55 -7.17 12.14
N GLY A 211 31.39 -8.33 11.51
CA GLY A 211 30.62 -9.45 12.05
C GLY A 211 29.11 -9.37 11.82
N TYR A 212 28.64 -8.54 10.89
CA TYR A 212 27.23 -8.45 10.50
C TYR A 212 26.65 -9.80 10.11
N GLU A 213 27.47 -10.72 9.57
CA GLU A 213 27.06 -12.05 9.15
C GLU A 213 26.50 -12.87 10.34
N ASN A 214 27.08 -12.68 11.54
CA ASN A 214 26.57 -13.35 12.74
C ASN A 214 25.20 -12.80 13.15
N ILE A 215 25.01 -11.48 13.03
CA ILE A 215 23.73 -10.84 13.33
C ILE A 215 22.64 -11.38 12.39
N VAL A 216 22.95 -11.50 11.09
CA VAL A 216 22.03 -12.07 10.10
C VAL A 216 21.72 -13.53 10.45
N LYS A 217 22.73 -14.37 10.68
CA LYS A 217 22.56 -15.79 11.03
C LYS A 217 21.75 -15.97 12.30
N ASP A 218 22.04 -15.19 13.34
CA ASP A 218 21.29 -15.24 14.61
C ASP A 218 19.82 -14.89 14.41
N ARG A 219 19.54 -13.91 13.55
CA ARG A 219 18.17 -13.51 13.20
C ARG A 219 17.40 -14.62 12.48
N PHE A 220 18.01 -15.28 11.48
CA PHE A 220 17.39 -16.40 10.75
C PHE A 220 17.25 -17.67 11.60
N ASN A 221 18.08 -17.86 12.60
CA ASN A 221 18.01 -18.97 13.56
C ASN A 221 17.02 -18.73 14.70
N ALA A 222 16.56 -17.51 14.94
CA ALA A 222 15.58 -17.20 15.96
C ALA A 222 14.18 -17.68 15.51
N ASP A 223 13.43 -18.30 16.44
CA ASP A 223 12.17 -18.97 16.10
C ASP A 223 11.07 -18.05 15.53
N GLU A 224 11.13 -16.74 15.76
CA GLU A 224 10.07 -15.83 15.35
C GLU A 224 10.59 -14.50 14.75
N SER A 225 11.88 -14.17 14.85
CA SER A 225 12.39 -12.81 14.56
C SER A 225 12.44 -12.44 13.07
N THR A 226 12.49 -13.43 12.17
CA THR A 226 12.50 -13.22 10.71
C THR A 226 11.12 -13.31 10.09
N ASP A 227 10.13 -13.80 10.82
CA ASP A 227 8.79 -14.05 10.27
C ASP A 227 8.08 -12.77 9.84
N GLU A 228 8.52 -11.61 10.33
CA GLU A 228 7.97 -10.29 9.99
C GLU A 228 8.96 -9.37 9.27
N ALA A 229 10.16 -9.87 8.90
CA ALA A 229 11.24 -9.04 8.38
C ALA A 229 11.45 -9.20 6.87
N PHE A 230 10.41 -9.55 6.15
CA PHE A 230 10.43 -9.68 4.70
C PHE A 230 9.17 -9.08 4.06
N TYR A 231 9.26 -8.81 2.77
CA TYR A 231 8.13 -8.44 1.94
C TYR A 231 8.38 -8.88 0.49
N PHE A 232 7.32 -9.03 -0.28
CA PHE A 232 7.43 -9.32 -1.71
C PHE A 232 7.44 -8.05 -2.54
N THR A 233 8.22 -8.07 -3.62
CA THR A 233 8.14 -7.13 -4.73
C THR A 233 7.70 -7.86 -6.00
N ASN A 234 7.55 -7.14 -7.11
CA ASN A 234 7.26 -7.79 -8.40
C ASN A 234 8.49 -8.57 -8.94
N SER A 235 9.70 -8.30 -8.43
CA SER A 235 10.97 -8.87 -8.89
C SER A 235 11.54 -9.94 -7.96
N GLY A 236 11.16 -9.95 -6.68
CA GLY A 236 11.75 -10.86 -5.70
C GLY A 236 11.17 -10.81 -4.31
N LEU A 237 11.85 -11.49 -3.41
CA LEU A 237 11.64 -11.50 -1.97
C LEU A 237 12.66 -10.58 -1.32
N CYS A 238 12.19 -9.56 -0.60
CA CYS A 238 13.04 -8.59 0.07
C CYS A 238 13.11 -8.82 1.56
N PHE A 239 14.31 -8.70 2.11
CA PHE A 239 14.57 -8.62 3.55
C PHE A 239 15.02 -7.20 3.92
N TYR A 240 14.73 -6.77 5.14
CA TYR A 240 15.15 -5.46 5.61
C TYR A 240 15.77 -5.49 7.00
N PHE A 241 16.65 -4.54 7.24
CA PHE A 241 17.38 -4.35 8.49
C PHE A 241 17.25 -2.89 8.92
N ALA A 242 16.93 -2.70 10.20
CA ALA A 242 16.74 -1.36 10.76
C ALA A 242 18.08 -0.59 10.87
N PRO A 243 18.05 0.75 10.95
CA PRO A 243 19.24 1.53 11.28
C PRO A 243 19.92 1.04 12.56
N TYR A 244 21.24 1.02 12.59
CA TYR A 244 22.10 0.45 13.63
C TYR A 244 22.10 -1.08 13.74
N GLU A 245 21.32 -1.80 12.98
CA GLU A 245 21.33 -3.27 13.03
C GLU A 245 22.57 -3.85 12.35
N LEU A 246 22.83 -3.49 11.10
CA LEU A 246 23.98 -3.96 10.33
C LEU A 246 24.98 -2.85 9.97
N ALA A 247 24.58 -1.58 10.07
CA ALA A 247 25.38 -0.44 9.65
C ALA A 247 25.04 0.81 10.49
N PRO A 248 25.84 1.91 10.39
CA PRO A 248 25.55 3.16 11.08
C PRO A 248 24.19 3.75 10.71
N PHE A 249 23.61 4.55 11.61
CA PHE A 249 22.31 5.22 11.40
C PHE A 249 22.22 5.99 10.08
N SER A 250 23.32 6.59 9.64
CA SER A 250 23.38 7.36 8.39
C SER A 250 23.14 6.53 7.14
N THR A 251 23.28 5.21 7.21
CA THR A 251 22.97 4.27 6.14
C THR A 251 21.44 4.13 5.94
N GLY A 252 20.66 4.37 7.01
CA GLY A 252 19.22 4.18 6.98
C GLY A 252 18.80 2.71 7.07
N ILE A 253 17.63 2.40 6.52
CA ILE A 253 17.12 1.04 6.42
C ILE A 253 17.83 0.35 5.26
N ILE A 254 18.45 -0.80 5.52
CA ILE A 254 19.04 -1.64 4.48
C ILE A 254 17.99 -2.62 3.97
N THR A 255 17.84 -2.72 2.65
CA THR A 255 16.97 -3.70 2.01
C THR A 255 17.77 -4.58 1.06
N VAL A 256 17.49 -5.89 1.10
CA VAL A 256 18.16 -6.91 0.27
C VAL A 256 17.10 -7.66 -0.51
N GLU A 257 17.14 -7.57 -1.83
CA GLU A 257 16.23 -8.32 -2.70
C GLU A 257 16.90 -9.59 -3.23
N ILE A 258 16.20 -10.71 -3.05
CA ILE A 258 16.53 -11.99 -3.68
C ILE A 258 15.59 -12.15 -4.87
N PRO A 259 16.11 -12.13 -6.11
CA PRO A 259 15.28 -12.27 -7.30
C PRO A 259 14.54 -13.62 -7.32
N TYR A 260 13.36 -13.67 -7.92
CA TYR A 260 12.63 -14.95 -8.08
C TYR A 260 13.42 -16.01 -8.83
N SER A 261 14.37 -15.63 -9.69
CA SER A 261 15.26 -16.56 -10.39
C SER A 261 16.17 -17.38 -9.46
N ASP A 262 16.43 -16.88 -8.26
CA ASP A 262 17.32 -17.51 -7.27
C ASP A 262 16.52 -18.34 -6.23
N LEU A 263 15.19 -18.35 -6.31
CA LEU A 263 14.28 -18.97 -5.35
C LEU A 263 13.61 -20.29 -5.78
N PRO A 264 13.84 -20.87 -7.01
CA PRO A 264 13.19 -22.14 -7.37
C PRO A 264 13.56 -23.27 -6.41
N GLY A 265 12.53 -23.98 -5.92
CA GLY A 265 12.71 -25.06 -4.95
C GLY A 265 12.82 -24.59 -3.49
N ILE A 266 13.07 -23.30 -3.24
CA ILE A 266 13.12 -22.64 -1.93
C ILE A 266 11.75 -22.05 -1.58
N LEU A 267 11.27 -21.14 -2.42
CA LEU A 267 9.94 -20.50 -2.28
C LEU A 267 8.85 -21.43 -2.83
N ASN A 268 7.69 -21.44 -2.17
CA ASN A 268 6.51 -22.16 -2.65
C ASN A 268 6.02 -21.55 -3.96
N ASP A 269 5.70 -22.42 -4.94
CA ASP A 269 5.28 -22.04 -6.29
C ASP A 269 4.05 -21.12 -6.29
N ALA A 270 3.17 -21.20 -5.29
CA ALA A 270 1.99 -20.35 -5.16
C ALA A 270 2.34 -18.85 -5.00
N TYR A 271 3.54 -18.53 -4.57
CA TYR A 271 3.97 -17.15 -4.30
C TYR A 271 4.88 -16.55 -5.38
N PHE A 272 5.19 -17.31 -6.45
CA PHE A 272 5.79 -16.69 -7.63
C PHE A 272 4.77 -15.81 -8.35
N PRO A 273 5.19 -14.70 -8.96
CA PRO A 273 4.30 -13.91 -9.80
C PRO A 273 3.87 -14.73 -11.02
N ASP A 274 2.66 -14.46 -11.53
CA ASP A 274 2.22 -15.05 -12.79
C ASP A 274 3.21 -14.75 -13.93
N GLU A 275 3.29 -15.69 -14.91
CA GLU A 275 4.04 -15.43 -16.12
C GLU A 275 3.58 -14.12 -16.78
N TYR A 276 4.55 -13.26 -16.99
CA TYR A 276 4.34 -11.90 -17.46
C TYR A 276 3.91 -11.89 -18.92
N GLN A 277 2.66 -11.54 -19.18
CA GLN A 277 2.21 -11.23 -20.54
C GLN A 277 2.48 -9.74 -20.83
N PRO A 278 3.18 -9.41 -21.94
CA PRO A 278 3.47 -8.03 -22.27
C PRO A 278 2.21 -7.18 -22.42
N ALA A 279 2.12 -6.08 -21.69
CA ALA A 279 1.04 -5.12 -21.83
C ALA A 279 1.40 -4.07 -22.90
N THR A 280 0.45 -3.75 -23.79
CA THR A 280 0.69 -2.83 -24.91
C THR A 280 -0.23 -1.62 -24.91
N GLY A 281 -1.02 -1.45 -23.86
CA GLY A 281 -1.98 -0.37 -23.72
C GLY A 281 -1.35 0.95 -23.29
N LYS A 282 -2.16 1.99 -23.34
CA LYS A 282 -1.84 3.30 -22.78
C LYS A 282 -2.84 3.63 -21.68
N LEU A 283 -2.35 4.01 -20.50
CA LEU A 283 -3.20 4.43 -19.40
C LEU A 283 -3.90 5.76 -19.75
N ILE A 284 -5.20 5.82 -19.46
CA ILE A 284 -6.05 6.98 -19.67
C ILE A 284 -6.67 7.36 -18.33
N ALA A 285 -6.62 8.65 -17.99
CA ALA A 285 -7.28 9.23 -16.84
C ALA A 285 -8.33 10.25 -17.30
N GLN A 286 -9.52 10.21 -16.69
CA GLN A 286 -10.53 11.24 -16.91
C GLN A 286 -11.43 11.41 -15.68
N SER A 287 -12.16 12.53 -15.56
CA SER A 287 -13.17 12.70 -14.51
C SER A 287 -14.26 11.64 -14.65
N ALA A 288 -14.65 11.00 -13.56
CA ALA A 288 -15.70 10.00 -13.56
C ALA A 288 -17.06 10.59 -13.96
N ASP A 289 -17.33 11.84 -13.63
CA ASP A 289 -18.56 12.56 -14.01
C ASP A 289 -18.76 12.68 -15.53
N SER A 290 -17.65 12.68 -16.29
CA SER A 290 -17.67 12.78 -17.75
C SER A 290 -17.52 11.44 -18.46
N ALA A 291 -17.30 10.35 -17.72
CA ALA A 291 -17.07 9.03 -18.27
C ALA A 291 -18.38 8.24 -18.43
N ASP A 292 -18.51 7.52 -19.53
CA ASP A 292 -19.51 6.46 -19.62
C ASP A 292 -18.99 5.20 -18.92
N THR A 293 -19.34 5.07 -17.63
CA THR A 293 -18.90 3.94 -16.79
C THR A 293 -19.57 2.62 -17.16
N ASN A 294 -20.71 2.65 -17.89
CA ASN A 294 -21.44 1.44 -18.30
C ASN A 294 -20.68 0.60 -19.33
N LYS A 295 -19.67 1.16 -19.96
CA LYS A 295 -18.83 0.42 -20.93
C LYS A 295 -17.90 -0.60 -20.27
N PHE A 296 -17.67 -0.51 -18.96
CA PHE A 296 -16.75 -1.40 -18.24
C PHE A 296 -17.49 -2.59 -17.65
N ALA A 297 -17.01 -3.80 -17.92
CA ALA A 297 -17.53 -5.03 -17.35
C ALA A 297 -17.15 -5.18 -15.86
N GLN A 298 -16.01 -4.59 -15.47
CA GLN A 298 -15.53 -4.56 -14.08
C GLN A 298 -15.10 -3.14 -13.72
N LEU A 299 -15.58 -2.68 -12.57
CA LEU A 299 -15.25 -1.36 -12.03
C LEU A 299 -14.83 -1.53 -10.57
N MET A 300 -13.65 -1.02 -10.25
CA MET A 300 -13.12 -0.98 -8.89
C MET A 300 -13.21 0.45 -8.37
N GLU A 301 -13.70 0.64 -7.14
CA GLU A 301 -13.79 1.94 -6.50
C GLU A 301 -12.93 1.95 -5.23
N LEU A 302 -11.97 2.86 -5.16
CA LEU A 302 -11.07 3.03 -4.03
C LEU A 302 -10.91 4.51 -3.68
N VAL A 303 -10.63 4.78 -2.42
CA VAL A 303 -10.42 6.13 -1.90
C VAL A 303 -8.94 6.29 -1.57
N LEU A 304 -8.28 7.27 -2.16
CA LEU A 304 -6.92 7.70 -1.78
C LEU A 304 -7.00 8.85 -0.77
N GLN A 305 -7.92 9.78 -1.01
CA GLN A 305 -8.16 10.94 -0.15
C GLN A 305 -9.67 11.11 0.02
N PRO A 306 -10.18 11.27 1.27
CA PRO A 306 -11.62 11.38 1.55
C PRO A 306 -12.30 12.56 0.84
N GLU A 307 -11.57 13.68 0.73
CA GLU A 307 -12.00 14.89 0.03
C GLU A 307 -11.30 14.92 -1.32
N GLY A 308 -12.05 14.76 -2.41
CA GLY A 308 -11.44 14.72 -3.74
C GLY A 308 -12.44 14.46 -4.84
N GLU A 309 -11.95 14.49 -6.06
CA GLU A 309 -12.69 14.18 -7.26
C GLU A 309 -12.61 12.68 -7.56
N GLU A 310 -13.59 12.18 -8.28
CA GLU A 310 -13.54 10.81 -8.79
C GLU A 310 -12.87 10.79 -10.15
N VAL A 311 -11.73 10.10 -10.21
CA VAL A 311 -10.93 9.91 -11.42
C VAL A 311 -11.04 8.48 -11.87
N ILE A 312 -11.45 8.26 -13.11
CA ILE A 312 -11.44 6.93 -13.69
C ILE A 312 -10.14 6.69 -14.45
N LEU A 313 -9.50 5.56 -14.12
CA LEU A 313 -8.34 5.02 -14.82
C LEU A 313 -8.74 3.79 -15.63
N TYR A 314 -8.41 3.78 -16.90
CA TYR A 314 -8.61 2.65 -17.80
C TYR A 314 -7.56 2.66 -18.91
N SER A 315 -7.58 1.69 -19.81
CA SER A 315 -6.66 1.63 -20.94
C SER A 315 -7.40 1.28 -22.24
N ASP A 316 -6.82 1.62 -23.37
CA ASP A 316 -7.32 1.24 -24.68
C ASP A 316 -7.16 -0.27 -24.98
N LYS A 317 -6.15 -0.90 -24.34
CA LYS A 317 -5.90 -2.35 -24.41
C LYS A 317 -5.72 -2.90 -22.99
N SER A 318 -4.47 -3.09 -22.55
CA SER A 318 -4.13 -3.44 -21.17
C SER A 318 -2.86 -2.75 -20.72
N VAL A 319 -2.83 -2.39 -19.45
CA VAL A 319 -1.63 -1.95 -18.72
C VAL A 319 -1.59 -2.69 -17.38
N ARG A 320 -0.40 -2.83 -16.78
CA ARG A 320 -0.17 -3.62 -15.57
C ARG A 320 0.57 -2.84 -14.51
N ASN A 321 0.57 -3.40 -13.30
CA ASN A 321 1.34 -2.91 -12.16
C ASN A 321 1.18 -1.39 -11.98
N ILE A 322 -0.08 -0.95 -11.92
CA ILE A 322 -0.40 0.46 -11.70
C ILE A 322 -0.08 0.80 -10.25
N LYS A 323 0.74 1.84 -10.07
CA LYS A 323 1.04 2.40 -8.75
C LYS A 323 0.80 3.90 -8.77
N ILE A 324 0.29 4.43 -7.65
CA ILE A 324 0.25 5.87 -7.41
C ILE A 324 1.15 6.16 -6.21
N THR A 325 2.11 7.03 -6.42
CA THR A 325 3.12 7.44 -5.44
C THR A 325 2.85 8.87 -5.03
N SER A 326 2.77 9.12 -3.73
CA SER A 326 2.79 10.45 -3.14
C SER A 326 4.22 10.97 -3.10
N GLY A 327 4.40 12.28 -3.21
CA GLY A 327 5.71 12.88 -3.12
C GLY A 327 5.66 14.39 -3.15
N SER A 328 6.82 14.99 -3.24
CA SER A 328 6.98 16.44 -3.30
C SER A 328 7.99 16.82 -4.38
N TRP A 329 7.96 18.07 -4.80
CA TRP A 329 8.93 18.60 -5.75
C TRP A 329 10.13 19.18 -5.03
N THR A 330 11.30 19.11 -5.65
CA THR A 330 12.47 19.86 -5.20
C THR A 330 12.14 21.36 -5.18
N PRO A 331 12.79 22.16 -4.30
CA PRO A 331 12.51 23.60 -4.19
C PRO A 331 12.63 24.39 -5.48
N ASP A 332 13.44 23.90 -6.43
CA ASP A 332 13.58 24.47 -7.78
C ASP A 332 12.50 23.98 -8.77
N GLY A 333 11.65 23.04 -8.36
CA GLY A 333 10.58 22.48 -9.17
C GLY A 333 11.03 21.57 -10.31
N LEU A 334 12.28 21.10 -10.31
CA LEU A 334 12.85 20.31 -11.41
C LEU A 334 12.62 18.80 -11.25
N TYR A 335 12.60 18.29 -10.02
CA TYR A 335 12.51 16.85 -9.77
C TYR A 335 11.40 16.52 -8.77
N PHE A 336 10.66 15.44 -9.06
CA PHE A 336 9.72 14.86 -8.14
C PHE A 336 10.47 13.91 -7.18
N LEU A 337 10.27 14.13 -5.88
CA LEU A 337 10.81 13.30 -4.81
C LEU A 337 9.69 12.37 -4.32
N PRO A 338 9.72 11.08 -4.68
CA PRO A 338 8.71 10.14 -4.23
C PRO A 338 8.86 9.86 -2.73
N ASP A 339 7.76 9.88 -2.00
CA ASP A 339 7.72 9.53 -0.57
C ASP A 339 7.32 8.07 -0.38
N TYR A 340 6.08 7.72 -0.73
CA TYR A 340 5.57 6.35 -0.58
C TYR A 340 4.44 6.05 -1.57
N VAL A 341 4.29 4.77 -1.89
CA VAL A 341 3.18 4.30 -2.74
C VAL A 341 1.90 4.27 -1.93
N ILE A 342 0.88 4.98 -2.40
CA ILE A 342 -0.42 5.06 -1.73
C ILE A 342 -1.49 4.16 -2.38
N PHE A 343 -1.20 3.62 -3.55
CA PHE A 343 -2.09 2.76 -4.29
C PHE A 343 -1.30 1.78 -5.17
N SER A 344 -1.80 0.55 -5.28
CA SER A 344 -1.31 -0.45 -6.23
C SER A 344 -2.46 -1.28 -6.77
N ALA A 345 -2.42 -1.61 -8.07
CA ALA A 345 -3.36 -2.52 -8.70
C ALA A 345 -2.68 -3.38 -9.77
N THR A 346 -3.23 -4.56 -10.01
CA THR A 346 -2.73 -5.50 -11.03
C THR A 346 -2.77 -4.94 -12.44
N GLY A 347 -3.78 -4.12 -12.76
CA GLY A 347 -3.86 -3.46 -14.06
C GLY A 347 -5.27 -3.04 -14.44
N VAL A 348 -5.40 -2.40 -15.59
CA VAL A 348 -6.69 -2.01 -16.21
C VAL A 348 -6.68 -2.32 -17.70
N SER A 349 -7.88 -2.33 -18.31
CA SER A 349 -8.08 -2.53 -19.74
C SER A 349 -9.23 -1.66 -20.26
N ASN A 350 -9.66 -1.93 -21.48
CA ASN A 350 -10.89 -1.36 -22.06
C ASN A 350 -12.18 -1.88 -21.40
N GLU A 351 -12.12 -3.02 -20.68
CA GLU A 351 -13.25 -3.62 -19.97
C GLU A 351 -13.16 -3.51 -18.46
N LYS A 352 -11.97 -3.19 -17.94
CA LYS A 352 -11.68 -3.11 -16.51
C LYS A 352 -11.12 -1.74 -16.16
N ALA A 353 -11.80 -1.02 -15.27
CA ALA A 353 -11.41 0.32 -14.87
C ALA A 353 -11.35 0.46 -13.34
N ILE A 354 -10.67 1.50 -12.90
CA ILE A 354 -10.57 1.90 -11.49
C ILE A 354 -11.14 3.30 -11.36
N ILE A 355 -12.05 3.52 -10.41
CA ILE A 355 -12.41 4.84 -9.93
C ILE A 355 -11.64 5.10 -8.65
N LEU A 356 -10.89 6.18 -8.65
CA LEU A 356 -10.14 6.67 -7.49
C LEU A 356 -10.72 8.00 -7.03
N ARG A 357 -11.07 8.11 -5.76
CA ARG A 357 -11.34 9.41 -5.15
C ARG A 357 -10.02 10.00 -4.67
N MET A 358 -9.63 11.14 -5.26
CA MET A 358 -8.33 11.76 -4.98
C MET A 358 -8.39 13.28 -5.22
N SER A 359 -7.54 14.03 -4.53
CA SER A 359 -7.34 15.44 -4.83
C SER A 359 -6.31 15.58 -5.95
N ILE A 360 -6.62 16.39 -6.94
CA ILE A 360 -5.68 16.75 -8.01
C ILE A 360 -5.43 18.25 -7.89
N PRO A 361 -4.26 18.65 -7.38
CA PRO A 361 -3.92 20.06 -7.25
C PRO A 361 -3.75 20.73 -8.63
N ASP A 362 -4.14 21.97 -8.70
CA ASP A 362 -4.07 22.78 -9.94
C ASP A 362 -2.63 23.11 -10.35
N ILE A 363 -1.71 23.12 -9.38
CA ILE A 363 -0.32 23.52 -9.55
C ILE A 363 0.55 22.57 -8.73
N HIS A 364 1.62 22.01 -9.31
CA HIS A 364 2.52 21.06 -8.69
C HIS A 364 1.82 19.79 -8.19
N PRO A 365 1.56 18.83 -9.08
CA PRO A 365 0.97 17.55 -8.70
C PRO A 365 1.86 16.86 -7.66
N ASP A 366 1.25 16.42 -6.56
CA ASP A 366 1.88 15.67 -5.48
C ASP A 366 1.73 14.15 -5.64
N LEU A 367 1.11 13.73 -6.74
CA LEU A 367 0.86 12.34 -7.09
C LEU A 367 1.43 12.00 -8.46
N MET A 368 2.21 10.94 -8.50
CA MET A 368 2.73 10.34 -9.72
C MET A 368 2.07 8.97 -9.91
N VAL A 369 1.56 8.70 -11.11
CA VAL A 369 1.13 7.36 -11.50
C VAL A 369 2.19 6.69 -12.35
N SER A 370 2.51 5.45 -12.04
CA SER A 370 3.36 4.57 -12.85
C SER A 370 2.59 3.33 -13.28
N TYR A 371 2.94 2.78 -14.42
CA TYR A 371 2.43 1.50 -14.91
C TYR A 371 3.45 0.83 -15.85
N GLU A 372 3.29 -0.45 -16.08
CA GLU A 372 4.21 -1.23 -16.92
C GLU A 372 3.61 -1.56 -18.28
N THR A 373 4.47 -1.49 -19.29
CA THR A 373 4.21 -1.90 -20.68
C THR A 373 5.36 -2.76 -21.19
N VAL A 374 5.27 -3.24 -22.42
CA VAL A 374 6.37 -3.95 -23.12
C VAL A 374 7.65 -3.10 -23.20
N ASP A 375 7.52 -1.77 -23.20
CA ASP A 375 8.62 -0.82 -23.29
C ASP A 375 9.21 -0.45 -21.92
N GLY A 376 8.72 -1.08 -20.83
CA GLY A 376 9.14 -0.83 -19.46
C GLY A 376 8.16 0.03 -18.67
N VAL A 377 8.64 0.57 -17.55
CA VAL A 377 7.83 1.41 -16.65
C VAL A 377 7.63 2.80 -17.24
N GLN A 378 6.38 3.22 -17.26
CA GLN A 378 5.95 4.55 -17.73
C GLN A 378 5.50 5.38 -16.53
N ASN A 379 5.95 6.62 -16.42
CA ASN A 379 5.62 7.52 -15.31
C ASN A 379 4.89 8.77 -15.83
N TYR A 380 3.84 9.17 -15.11
CA TYR A 380 3.02 10.33 -15.47
C TYR A 380 2.57 11.08 -14.23
N TYR A 381 2.29 12.37 -14.37
CA TYR A 381 1.59 13.19 -13.40
C TYR A 381 0.14 13.38 -13.79
N PHE A 382 -0.74 13.50 -12.81
CA PHE A 382 -2.10 13.93 -13.04
C PHE A 382 -2.13 15.43 -13.30
N LEU A 383 -2.79 15.84 -14.38
CA LEU A 383 -3.00 17.23 -14.75
C LEU A 383 -4.50 17.51 -14.85
N LYS A 384 -4.96 18.54 -14.15
CA LYS A 384 -6.31 19.06 -14.28
C LYS A 384 -6.30 20.35 -15.09
N ASN A 385 -7.16 20.43 -16.09
CA ASN A 385 -7.40 21.66 -16.82
C ASN A 385 -8.41 22.53 -16.06
N ASN A 386 -7.97 23.70 -15.57
CA ASN A 386 -8.78 24.59 -14.74
C ASN A 386 -9.98 25.20 -15.47
N GLU A 387 -9.95 25.29 -16.80
CA GLU A 387 -11.07 25.86 -17.57
C GLU A 387 -12.15 24.84 -17.84
N THR A 388 -11.80 23.57 -18.06
CA THR A 388 -12.73 22.52 -18.48
C THR A 388 -12.98 21.47 -17.41
N GLY A 389 -12.16 21.41 -16.37
CA GLY A 389 -12.15 20.32 -15.37
C GLY A 389 -11.63 18.99 -15.92
N ALA A 390 -11.13 18.96 -17.17
CA ALA A 390 -10.64 17.73 -17.77
C ALA A 390 -9.34 17.26 -17.08
N ILE A 391 -9.26 15.96 -16.83
CA ILE A 391 -8.11 15.30 -16.23
C ILE A 391 -7.33 14.59 -17.35
N ALA A 392 -6.02 14.70 -17.34
CA ALA A 392 -5.12 14.04 -18.27
C ALA A 392 -3.85 13.56 -17.54
N LEU A 393 -3.10 12.68 -18.19
CA LEU A 393 -1.79 12.22 -17.75
C LEU A 393 -0.71 12.96 -18.53
N LEU A 394 0.20 13.61 -17.83
CA LEU A 394 1.37 14.29 -18.40
C LEU A 394 2.61 13.39 -18.19
N SER A 395 3.30 13.05 -19.28
CA SER A 395 4.54 12.25 -19.22
C SER A 395 5.62 12.96 -18.39
N VAL A 396 6.31 12.19 -17.57
CA VAL A 396 7.57 12.61 -16.93
C VAL A 396 8.67 12.43 -17.97
N GLU A 397 9.28 13.53 -18.42
CA GLU A 397 10.46 13.51 -19.31
C GLU A 397 11.73 13.15 -18.56
#